data_798c6c71718255d7b1527309a20ee753
#
_entry.id   798c6c71718255d7b1527309a20ee753
#
_cell.length_a   1.000
_cell.length_b   1.000
_cell.length_c   1.000
_cell.angle_alpha   90.00
_cell.angle_beta   90.00
_cell.angle_gamma   90.00
#
_symmetry.space_group_name_H-M   'P 1'
#
loop_
_entity.id
_entity.type
_entity.pdbx_description
1 polymer ?
#
loop_
_entity_poly.entity_id
_entity_poly.type
_entity_poly.pdbx_seq_one_letter_code
_entity_poly.pdbx_strand_id
1 'polypeptide(L)'
;MKTFYNLIINLLIIALLYWFFGTERGCSIRATGCNENMARAQGINTDANKIIGLVMSNGIVAFSGALLTQYQGFADVSMGRGAIVVGLAAVIIGEALFGKLLKGNFALKLLQVALGGIVYYIVYQTVILLGIDADLLKMLSAIVVAIFLAIPYLKTKYFLKATVVKGEKDA
;
A
#
# COMPACT_ATOMS: atom_id res chain seq x y z
N MET A 1 24.26 -9.42 10.11
CA MET A 1 23.80 -10.55 9.28
C MET A 1 22.28 -10.59 9.13
N LYS A 2 21.46 -10.53 10.20
CA LYS A 2 19.98 -10.61 10.12
C LYS A 2 19.35 -9.56 9.18
N THR A 3 19.82 -8.33 9.18
CA THR A 3 19.31 -7.24 8.32
C THR A 3 19.56 -7.52 6.83
N PHE A 4 20.70 -8.12 6.49
CA PHE A 4 21.06 -8.45 5.12
C PHE A 4 20.16 -9.56 4.56
N TYR A 5 19.85 -10.59 5.35
CA TYR A 5 18.89 -11.63 4.97
C TYR A 5 17.49 -11.05 4.72
N ASN A 6 17.00 -10.16 5.59
CA ASN A 6 15.71 -9.52 5.41
C ASN A 6 15.64 -8.68 4.13
N LEU A 7 16.72 -7.99 3.78
CA LEU A 7 16.80 -7.20 2.55
C LEU A 7 16.75 -8.10 1.31
N ILE A 8 17.49 -9.21 1.29
CA ILE A 8 17.46 -10.19 0.20
C ILE A 8 16.06 -10.79 0.04
N ILE A 9 15.41 -11.16 1.15
CA ILE A 9 14.07 -11.73 1.12
C ILE A 9 13.06 -10.71 0.56
N ASN A 10 13.13 -9.44 0.97
CA ASN A 10 12.25 -8.40 0.43
C ASN A 10 12.45 -8.22 -1.09
N LEU A 11 13.69 -8.20 -1.57
CA LEU A 11 13.97 -8.10 -3.00
C LEU A 11 13.44 -9.32 -3.76
N LEU A 12 13.58 -10.51 -3.19
CA LEU A 12 13.07 -11.75 -3.78
C LEU A 12 11.53 -11.73 -3.87
N ILE A 13 10.83 -11.25 -2.83
CA ILE A 13 9.38 -11.10 -2.85
C ILE A 13 8.95 -10.09 -3.92
N ILE A 14 9.63 -8.95 -4.02
CA ILE A 14 9.34 -7.95 -5.05
C ILE A 14 9.51 -8.55 -6.45
N ALA A 15 10.59 -9.30 -6.68
CA ALA A 15 10.84 -9.97 -7.96
C ALA A 15 9.77 -11.03 -8.28
N LEU A 16 9.36 -11.82 -7.28
CA LEU A 16 8.32 -12.85 -7.41
C LEU A 16 6.95 -12.21 -7.71
N LEU A 17 6.59 -11.16 -7.02
CA LEU A 17 5.36 -10.40 -7.28
C LEU A 17 5.38 -9.77 -8.68
N TYR A 18 6.51 -9.20 -9.08
CA TYR A 18 6.67 -8.63 -10.41
C TYR A 18 6.46 -9.68 -11.50
N TRP A 19 7.08 -10.86 -11.35
CA TRP A 19 6.91 -11.98 -12.27
C TRP A 19 5.45 -12.45 -12.31
N PHE A 20 4.82 -12.65 -11.15
CA PHE A 20 3.42 -13.11 -11.05
C PHE A 20 2.46 -12.11 -11.71
N PHE A 21 2.58 -10.81 -11.42
CA PHE A 21 1.71 -9.79 -12.00
C PHE A 21 1.98 -9.52 -13.49
N GLY A 22 3.06 -10.06 -14.05
CA GLY A 22 3.34 -10.12 -15.48
C GLY A 22 2.65 -11.28 -16.21
N THR A 23 2.14 -12.28 -15.48
CA THR A 23 1.39 -13.40 -16.07
C THR A 23 -0.04 -12.99 -16.44
N GLU A 24 -0.72 -13.79 -17.28
CA GLU A 24 -2.12 -13.57 -17.66
C GLU A 24 -3.05 -13.46 -16.44
N ARG A 25 -2.83 -14.32 -15.43
CA ARG A 25 -3.58 -14.27 -14.16
C ARG A 25 -3.36 -12.96 -13.42
N GLY A 26 -2.12 -12.51 -13.33
CA GLY A 26 -1.78 -11.23 -12.71
C GLY A 26 -2.38 -10.03 -13.45
N CYS A 27 -2.33 -10.04 -14.78
CA CYS A 27 -2.98 -9.02 -15.61
C CYS A 27 -4.49 -8.99 -15.41
N SER A 28 -5.13 -10.17 -15.32
CA SER A 28 -6.56 -10.32 -15.07
C SER A 28 -6.97 -9.74 -13.70
N ILE A 29 -6.18 -10.01 -12.64
CA ILE A 29 -6.39 -9.44 -11.30
C ILE A 29 -6.27 -7.91 -11.34
N ARG A 30 -5.26 -7.37 -12.02
CA ARG A 30 -5.05 -5.92 -12.17
C ARG A 30 -6.19 -5.26 -12.95
N ALA A 31 -6.67 -5.88 -14.02
CA ALA A 31 -7.82 -5.40 -14.79
C ALA A 31 -9.09 -5.35 -13.93
N THR A 32 -9.34 -6.39 -13.12
CA THR A 32 -10.45 -6.44 -12.15
C THR A 32 -10.35 -5.31 -11.13
N GLY A 33 -9.15 -5.00 -10.65
CA GLY A 33 -8.90 -3.90 -9.70
C GLY A 33 -9.08 -2.51 -10.30
N CYS A 34 -8.84 -2.34 -11.61
CA CYS A 34 -9.03 -1.05 -12.29
C CYS A 34 -10.51 -0.77 -12.61
N ASN A 35 -11.21 -1.75 -13.17
CA ASN A 35 -12.63 -1.63 -13.50
C ASN A 35 -13.27 -3.02 -13.56
N GLU A 36 -14.02 -3.36 -12.52
CA GLU A 36 -14.67 -4.65 -12.38
C GLU A 36 -15.73 -4.89 -13.47
N ASN A 37 -16.52 -3.87 -13.77
CA ASN A 37 -17.61 -4.00 -14.76
C ASN A 37 -17.05 -4.25 -16.16
N MET A 38 -15.96 -3.57 -16.53
CA MET A 38 -15.27 -3.78 -17.80
C MET A 38 -14.63 -5.17 -17.87
N ALA A 39 -13.98 -5.62 -16.81
CA ALA A 39 -13.37 -6.95 -16.75
C ALA A 39 -14.43 -8.05 -16.89
N ARG A 40 -15.58 -7.89 -16.23
CA ARG A 40 -16.71 -8.83 -16.33
C ARG A 40 -17.33 -8.85 -17.73
N ALA A 41 -17.44 -7.69 -18.39
CA ALA A 41 -17.92 -7.59 -19.77
C ALA A 41 -17.00 -8.31 -20.77
N GLN A 42 -15.70 -8.43 -20.45
CA GLN A 42 -14.72 -9.19 -21.23
C GLN A 42 -14.67 -10.69 -20.89
N GLY A 43 -15.61 -11.20 -20.09
CA GLY A 43 -15.70 -12.61 -19.71
C GLY A 43 -14.74 -13.03 -18.58
N ILE A 44 -14.08 -12.08 -17.91
CA ILE A 44 -13.19 -12.37 -16.78
C ILE A 44 -14.01 -12.66 -15.53
N ASN A 45 -13.72 -13.78 -14.86
CA ASN A 45 -14.32 -14.09 -13.57
C ASN A 45 -13.72 -13.20 -12.47
N THR A 46 -14.40 -12.09 -12.20
CA THR A 46 -13.95 -11.08 -11.21
C THR A 46 -13.97 -11.60 -9.79
N ASP A 47 -14.88 -12.50 -9.45
CA ASP A 47 -15.02 -13.03 -8.08
C ASP A 47 -13.85 -13.96 -7.75
N ALA A 48 -13.46 -14.85 -8.67
CA ALA A 48 -12.27 -15.67 -8.53
C ALA A 48 -10.99 -14.82 -8.39
N ASN A 49 -10.86 -13.76 -9.18
CA ASN A 49 -9.74 -12.84 -9.11
C ASN A 49 -9.65 -12.10 -7.76
N LYS A 50 -10.78 -11.69 -7.21
CA LYS A 50 -10.84 -11.08 -5.87
C LYS A 50 -10.37 -12.06 -4.79
N ILE A 51 -10.85 -13.31 -4.85
CA ILE A 51 -10.46 -14.35 -3.90
C ILE A 51 -8.94 -14.60 -3.97
N ILE A 52 -8.39 -14.77 -5.18
CA ILE A 52 -6.95 -14.99 -5.38
C ILE A 52 -6.15 -13.79 -4.85
N GLY A 53 -6.59 -12.56 -5.15
CA GLY A 53 -5.94 -11.34 -4.66
C GLY A 53 -5.93 -11.26 -3.13
N LEU A 54 -7.03 -11.61 -2.47
CA LEU A 54 -7.14 -11.65 -1.01
C LEU A 54 -6.25 -12.74 -0.40
N VAL A 55 -6.23 -13.94 -0.97
CA VAL A 55 -5.38 -15.04 -0.51
C VAL A 55 -3.91 -14.65 -0.61
N MET A 56 -3.48 -14.07 -1.73
CA MET A 56 -2.10 -13.62 -1.91
C MET A 56 -1.74 -12.50 -0.93
N SER A 57 -2.60 -11.51 -0.76
CA SER A 57 -2.38 -10.41 0.17
C SER A 57 -2.21 -10.91 1.60
N ASN A 58 -3.13 -11.77 2.07
CA ASN A 58 -3.05 -12.35 3.41
C ASN A 58 -1.83 -13.26 3.58
N GLY A 59 -1.44 -14.00 2.54
CA GLY A 59 -0.22 -14.80 2.55
C GLY A 59 1.03 -13.96 2.74
N ILE A 60 1.14 -12.82 2.06
CA ILE A 60 2.26 -11.87 2.21
C ILE A 60 2.28 -11.26 3.62
N VAL A 61 1.11 -10.90 4.16
CA VAL A 61 1.00 -10.37 5.53
C VAL A 61 1.45 -11.40 6.55
N ALA A 62 1.00 -12.66 6.44
CA ALA A 62 1.43 -13.75 7.32
C ALA A 62 2.94 -13.99 7.24
N PHE A 63 3.50 -13.97 6.04
CA PHE A 63 4.94 -14.12 5.81
C PHE A 63 5.73 -12.95 6.43
N SER A 64 5.25 -11.72 6.29
CA SER A 64 5.83 -10.54 6.92
C SER A 64 5.84 -10.66 8.45
N GLY A 65 4.74 -11.14 9.04
CA GLY A 65 4.65 -11.41 10.48
C GLY A 65 5.68 -12.46 10.94
N ALA A 66 5.86 -13.53 10.18
CA ALA A 66 6.87 -14.54 10.46
C ALA A 66 8.30 -14.00 10.43
N LEU A 67 8.63 -13.14 9.45
CA LEU A 67 9.93 -12.46 9.37
C LEU A 67 10.15 -11.50 10.55
N LEU A 68 9.10 -10.79 10.96
CA LEU A 68 9.18 -9.87 12.09
C LEU A 68 9.47 -10.62 13.39
N THR A 69 8.76 -11.72 13.66
CA THR A 69 8.99 -12.56 14.84
C THR A 69 10.38 -13.18 14.84
N GLN A 70 10.87 -13.62 13.68
CA GLN A 70 12.24 -14.14 13.54
C GLN A 70 13.29 -13.06 13.81
N TYR A 71 13.03 -11.81 13.39
CA TYR A 71 13.94 -10.68 13.66
C TYR A 71 13.98 -10.31 15.12
N GLN A 72 12.81 -10.19 15.76
CA GLN A 72 12.67 -9.78 17.16
C GLN A 72 13.01 -10.90 18.17
N GLY A 73 12.83 -12.17 17.77
CA GLY A 73 13.09 -13.34 18.62
C GLY A 73 11.94 -13.69 19.56
N PHE A 74 10.82 -12.98 19.51
CA PHE A 74 9.59 -13.27 20.26
C PHE A 74 8.35 -12.95 19.41
N ALA A 75 7.22 -13.57 19.76
CA ALA A 75 5.93 -13.33 19.15
C ALA A 75 4.94 -12.81 20.20
N ASP A 76 4.28 -11.70 19.91
CA ASP A 76 3.23 -11.14 20.74
C ASP A 76 2.00 -10.82 19.88
N VAL A 77 0.82 -11.07 20.44
CA VAL A 77 -0.48 -10.79 19.80
C VAL A 77 -0.66 -9.30 19.51
N SER A 78 -0.01 -8.43 20.29
CA SER A 78 -0.09 -6.98 20.12
C SER A 78 0.77 -6.43 18.97
N MET A 79 1.71 -7.23 18.42
CA MET A 79 2.61 -6.79 17.33
C MET A 79 1.86 -6.34 16.07
N GLY A 80 0.71 -6.95 15.79
CA GLY A 80 -0.13 -6.60 14.63
C GLY A 80 -0.97 -5.34 14.84
N ARG A 81 -1.06 -4.82 16.07
CA ARG A 81 -1.88 -3.63 16.35
C ARG A 81 -1.30 -2.40 15.67
N GLY A 82 -2.09 -1.77 14.84
CA GLY A 82 -1.68 -0.58 14.09
C GLY A 82 -0.86 -0.88 12.82
N ALA A 83 -0.51 -2.15 12.54
CA ALA A 83 0.25 -2.50 11.33
C ALA A 83 -0.43 -2.05 10.04
N ILE A 84 -1.77 -2.08 9.98
CA ILE A 84 -2.55 -1.59 8.84
C ILE A 84 -2.32 -0.08 8.64
N VAL A 85 -2.33 0.70 9.73
CA VAL A 85 -2.13 2.16 9.66
C VAL A 85 -0.70 2.47 9.21
N VAL A 86 0.29 1.75 9.75
CA VAL A 86 1.71 1.88 9.37
C VAL A 86 1.90 1.52 7.89
N GLY A 87 1.31 0.41 7.44
CA GLY A 87 1.39 -0.02 6.05
C GLY A 87 0.75 1.00 5.09
N LEU A 88 -0.41 1.53 5.45
CA LEU A 88 -1.08 2.55 4.66
C LEU A 88 -0.28 3.86 4.62
N ALA A 89 0.30 4.29 5.75
CA ALA A 89 1.18 5.45 5.82
C ALA A 89 2.41 5.26 4.92
N ALA A 90 3.05 4.10 4.95
CA ALA A 90 4.20 3.78 4.11
C ALA A 90 3.87 3.88 2.61
N VAL A 91 2.71 3.35 2.19
CA VAL A 91 2.25 3.44 0.80
C VAL A 91 2.04 4.90 0.39
N ILE A 92 1.34 5.69 1.22
CA ILE A 92 1.03 7.10 0.92
C ILE A 92 2.32 7.93 0.87
N ILE A 93 3.23 7.75 1.82
CA ILE A 93 4.52 8.45 1.84
C ILE A 93 5.35 8.06 0.60
N GLY A 94 5.37 6.77 0.26
CA GLY A 94 6.02 6.29 -0.95
C GLY A 94 5.46 6.94 -2.21
N GLU A 95 4.14 7.01 -2.33
CA GLU A 95 3.48 7.63 -3.49
C GLU A 95 3.68 9.15 -3.53
N ALA A 96 3.63 9.83 -2.39
CA ALA A 96 3.83 11.27 -2.32
C ALA A 96 5.26 11.70 -2.69
N LEU A 97 6.27 10.97 -2.20
CA LEU A 97 7.68 11.30 -2.43
C LEU A 97 8.19 10.81 -3.79
N PHE A 98 7.86 9.58 -4.16
CA PHE A 98 8.43 8.91 -5.32
C PHE A 98 7.46 8.73 -6.49
N GLY A 99 6.16 9.03 -6.32
CA GLY A 99 5.14 8.81 -7.33
C GLY A 99 5.38 9.56 -8.65
N LYS A 100 6.04 10.73 -8.59
CA LYS A 100 6.41 11.49 -9.79
C LYS A 100 7.68 10.96 -10.46
N LEU A 101 8.63 10.43 -9.67
CA LEU A 101 9.92 9.91 -10.17
C LEU A 101 9.79 8.52 -10.80
N LEU A 102 8.93 7.67 -10.24
CA LEU A 102 8.81 6.25 -10.56
C LEU A 102 7.53 5.94 -11.37
N LYS A 103 7.07 6.92 -12.15
CA LYS A 103 5.92 6.76 -13.06
C LYS A 103 6.27 5.82 -14.21
N GLY A 104 5.56 4.70 -14.34
CA GLY A 104 5.57 3.90 -15.56
C GLY A 104 5.49 2.39 -15.37
N ASN A 105 6.34 1.77 -14.58
CA ASN A 105 6.41 0.32 -14.44
C ASN A 105 5.84 -0.18 -13.11
N PHE A 106 5.18 -1.34 -13.16
CA PHE A 106 4.63 -1.97 -11.95
C PHE A 106 5.70 -2.30 -10.91
N ALA A 107 6.90 -2.73 -11.36
CA ALA A 107 8.04 -2.97 -10.47
C ALA A 107 8.47 -1.71 -9.71
N LEU A 108 8.46 -0.56 -10.38
CA LEU A 108 8.79 0.72 -9.74
C LEU A 108 7.76 1.11 -8.67
N LYS A 109 6.49 0.77 -8.87
CA LYS A 109 5.45 0.97 -7.84
C LYS A 109 5.67 0.08 -6.61
N LEU A 110 6.10 -1.16 -6.79
CA LEU A 110 6.44 -2.05 -5.67
C LEU A 110 7.66 -1.53 -4.90
N LEU A 111 8.69 -1.07 -5.61
CA LEU A 111 9.87 -0.43 -5.01
C LEU A 111 9.51 0.85 -4.26
N GLN A 112 8.61 1.66 -4.80
CA GLN A 112 8.10 2.88 -4.17
C GLN A 112 7.48 2.63 -2.81
N VAL A 113 6.68 1.56 -2.67
CA VAL A 113 6.08 1.16 -1.39
C VAL A 113 7.16 0.74 -0.39
N ALA A 114 8.15 -0.02 -0.83
CA ALA A 114 9.28 -0.44 0.02
C ALA A 114 10.10 0.77 0.50
N LEU A 115 10.41 1.72 -0.38
CA LEU A 115 11.10 2.96 -0.03
C LEU A 115 10.27 3.83 0.92
N GLY A 116 8.97 3.92 0.71
CA GLY A 116 8.04 4.61 1.61
C GLY A 116 8.05 4.02 3.02
N GLY A 117 8.12 2.69 3.14
CA GLY A 117 8.28 2.01 4.42
C GLY A 117 9.59 2.36 5.12
N ILE A 118 10.69 2.41 4.39
CA ILE A 118 12.00 2.82 4.94
C ILE A 118 11.93 4.25 5.48
N VAL A 119 11.39 5.17 4.69
CA VAL A 119 11.22 6.58 5.13
C VAL A 119 10.35 6.67 6.37
N TYR A 120 9.22 5.94 6.38
CA TYR A 120 8.36 5.90 7.57
C TYR A 120 9.11 5.44 8.82
N TYR A 121 9.89 4.36 8.73
CA TYR A 121 10.65 3.85 9.87
C TYR A 121 11.78 4.79 10.31
N ILE A 122 12.42 5.51 9.40
CA ILE A 122 13.42 6.54 9.74
C ILE A 122 12.75 7.65 10.56
N VAL A 123 11.59 8.16 10.09
CA VAL A 123 10.84 9.18 10.82
C VAL A 123 10.39 8.65 12.18
N TYR A 124 9.85 7.42 12.21
CA TYR A 124 9.42 6.75 13.44
C TYR A 124 10.55 6.69 14.47
N GLN A 125 11.74 6.23 14.06
CA GLN A 125 12.90 6.13 14.95
C GLN A 125 13.40 7.49 15.44
N THR A 126 13.39 8.50 14.56
CA THR A 126 13.80 9.86 14.92
C THR A 126 12.88 10.48 15.99
N VAL A 127 11.57 10.25 15.86
CA VAL A 127 10.59 10.78 16.82
C VAL A 127 10.71 10.10 18.19
N ILE A 128 10.98 8.78 18.22
CA ILE A 128 11.26 8.07 19.48
C ILE A 128 12.51 8.62 20.16
N LEU A 129 13.57 8.93 19.40
CA LEU A 129 14.80 9.52 19.93
C LEU A 129 14.57 10.92 20.54
N LEU A 130 13.55 11.64 20.10
CA LEU A 130 13.11 12.92 20.66
C LEU A 130 12.28 12.78 21.96
N GLY A 131 12.06 11.55 22.43
CA GLY A 131 11.36 11.26 23.68
C GLY A 131 9.83 11.33 23.60
N ILE A 132 9.26 11.25 22.39
CA ILE A 132 7.81 11.21 22.16
C ILE A 132 7.34 9.77 22.27
N ASP A 133 6.25 9.54 23.00
CA ASP A 133 5.66 8.21 23.19
C ASP A 133 5.23 7.58 21.85
N ALA A 134 5.54 6.29 21.68
CA ALA A 134 5.23 5.52 20.49
C ALA A 134 3.71 5.48 20.15
N ASP A 135 2.84 5.61 21.14
CA ASP A 135 1.39 5.64 20.96
C ASP A 135 0.91 6.98 20.36
N LEU A 136 1.52 8.09 20.76
CA LEU A 136 1.26 9.40 20.13
C LEU A 136 1.67 9.40 18.66
N LEU A 137 2.71 8.67 18.31
CA LEU A 137 3.20 8.54 16.95
C LEU A 137 2.26 7.74 16.05
N LYS A 138 1.63 6.69 16.59
CA LYS A 138 0.58 5.95 15.88
C LYS A 138 -0.63 6.85 15.62
N MET A 139 -1.01 7.67 16.59
CA MET A 139 -2.10 8.63 16.44
C MET A 139 -1.77 9.70 15.40
N LEU A 140 -0.55 10.24 15.41
CA LEU A 140 -0.07 11.20 14.42
C LEU A 140 -0.05 10.60 13.02
N SER A 141 0.43 9.36 12.86
CA SER A 141 0.41 8.63 11.59
C SER A 141 -1.01 8.46 11.06
N ALA A 142 -1.96 8.12 11.93
CA ALA A 142 -3.36 7.98 11.55
C ALA A 142 -3.97 9.30 11.07
N ILE A 143 -3.64 10.41 11.72
CA ILE A 143 -4.07 11.76 11.33
C ILE A 143 -3.48 12.13 9.97
N VAL A 144 -2.19 11.91 9.75
CA VAL A 144 -1.53 12.18 8.47
C VAL A 144 -2.17 11.37 7.35
N VAL A 145 -2.41 10.07 7.56
CA VAL A 145 -3.09 9.21 6.59
C VAL A 145 -4.51 9.72 6.31
N ALA A 146 -5.27 10.09 7.33
CA ALA A 146 -6.62 10.61 7.19
C ALA A 146 -6.64 11.91 6.35
N ILE A 147 -5.71 12.83 6.59
CA ILE A 147 -5.58 14.06 5.80
C ILE A 147 -5.24 13.74 4.34
N PHE A 148 -4.27 12.88 4.10
CA PHE A 148 -3.87 12.49 2.73
C PHE A 148 -4.99 11.79 1.96
N LEU A 149 -5.81 10.97 2.62
CA LEU A 149 -6.98 10.34 2.00
C LEU A 149 -8.13 11.33 1.79
N ALA A 150 -8.28 12.30 2.68
CA ALA A 150 -9.32 13.32 2.56
C ALA A 150 -9.09 14.27 1.36
N ILE A 151 -7.82 14.60 1.05
CA ILE A 151 -7.48 15.52 -0.06
C ILE A 151 -8.05 15.05 -1.41
N PRO A 152 -7.77 13.82 -1.92
CA PRO A 152 -8.32 13.37 -3.18
C PRO A 152 -9.84 13.20 -3.13
N TYR A 153 -10.39 12.75 -2.00
CA TYR A 153 -11.84 12.60 -1.82
C TYR A 153 -12.56 13.95 -1.90
N LEU A 154 -12.07 14.96 -1.20
CA LEU A 154 -12.61 16.31 -1.25
C LEU A 154 -12.49 16.91 -2.65
N LYS A 155 -11.34 16.75 -3.28
CA LYS A 155 -11.11 17.24 -4.65
C LYS A 155 -12.10 16.64 -5.64
N THR A 156 -12.32 15.34 -5.58
CA THR A 156 -13.29 14.64 -6.46
C THR A 156 -14.71 15.10 -6.19
N LYS A 157 -15.12 15.24 -4.92
CA LYS A 157 -16.46 15.67 -4.54
C LYS A 157 -16.76 17.12 -4.96
N TYR A 158 -15.79 18.03 -4.79
CA TYR A 158 -15.98 19.43 -5.16
C TYR A 158 -15.85 19.65 -6.67
N PHE A 159 -14.96 18.96 -7.37
CA PHE A 159 -14.82 19.08 -8.81
C PHE A 159 -16.01 18.52 -9.57
N LEU A 160 -16.53 17.36 -9.20
CA LEU A 160 -17.73 16.78 -9.82
C LEU A 160 -18.95 17.67 -9.61
N LYS A 161 -19.11 18.28 -8.41
CA LYS A 161 -20.22 19.18 -8.13
C LYS A 161 -20.11 20.48 -8.97
N ALA A 162 -18.91 20.98 -9.21
CA ALA A 162 -18.70 22.17 -10.04
C ALA A 162 -18.98 21.89 -11.54
N THR A 163 -18.70 20.69 -12.03
CA THR A 163 -18.93 20.34 -13.43
C THR A 163 -20.42 20.10 -13.71
N VAL A 164 -21.15 19.49 -12.79
CA VAL A 164 -22.61 19.27 -12.92
C VAL A 164 -23.37 20.60 -12.91
N VAL A 165 -23.00 21.53 -11.99
CA VAL A 165 -23.65 22.85 -11.91
C VAL A 165 -23.33 23.73 -13.14
N LYS A 166 -22.19 23.53 -13.80
CA LYS A 166 -21.81 24.27 -15.01
C LYS A 166 -22.55 23.72 -16.25
N GLY A 167 -22.74 22.40 -16.36
CA GLY A 167 -23.52 21.79 -17.45
C GLY A 167 -25.01 22.12 -17.41
N GLU A 168 -25.57 22.43 -16.23
CA GLU A 168 -27.00 22.80 -16.07
C GLU A 168 -27.26 24.30 -16.36
N LYS A 169 -26.19 25.12 -16.41
CA LYS A 169 -26.31 26.55 -16.80
C LYS A 169 -26.11 26.81 -18.29
N ASP A 170 -25.54 25.83 -19.01
CA ASP A 170 -25.27 25.92 -20.45
C ASP A 170 -26.27 25.11 -21.29
N ALA A 171 -27.32 24.51 -20.69
CA ALA A 171 -28.45 23.83 -21.30
C ALA A 171 -29.73 24.66 -21.12
#